data_06a40ac9c9a3927aabd90266305daa5c
#
_entry.id   06a40ac9c9a3927aabd90266305daa5c
#
_cell.length_a   1.000
_cell.length_b   1.000
_cell.length_c   1.000
_cell.angle_alpha   90.00
_cell.angle_beta   90.00
_cell.angle_gamma   90.00
#
_symmetry.space_group_name_H-M   'P 1'
#
loop_
_entity.id
_entity.type
_entity.pdbx_description
1 polymer ?
#
loop_
_entity_poly.entity_id
_entity_poly.type
_entity_poly.pdbx_seq_one_letter_code
_entity_poly.pdbx_strand_id
1 'polypeptide(L)'
;ESPGVSGLGILKGKVKRFPSDMGLKIPHIGWNFADIKKPCPIYDGIADGSFVYFVHSYYLDAENRSDVATKTEYGISFDSSVAVPEINLYATQFHPEKSGRVGLKILENFAKLGGDTLVR
;
A
#
# COMPACT_ATOMS: atom_id res chain seq x y z
N GLU A 1 5.88 4.10 12.29
CA GLU A 1 5.92 3.09 11.26
C GLU A 1 7.04 2.12 11.54
N SER A 2 6.78 0.84 11.42
CA SER A 2 7.73 -0.20 11.76
C SER A 2 7.99 -1.07 10.53
N PRO A 3 9.12 -0.90 9.86
CA PRO A 3 9.38 -1.67 8.65
C PRO A 3 9.58 -3.15 8.88
N GLY A 4 9.75 -3.58 10.09
CA GLY A 4 9.94 -4.98 10.40
C GLY A 4 8.71 -5.72 10.86
N VAL A 5 7.50 -5.24 10.53
CA VAL A 5 6.30 -5.90 11.00
C VAL A 5 6.21 -7.34 10.52
N SER A 6 5.61 -8.17 11.35
CA SER A 6 5.64 -9.62 11.18
C SER A 6 5.02 -10.12 9.88
N GLY A 7 3.99 -9.46 9.39
CA GLY A 7 3.35 -9.88 8.13
C GLY A 7 4.31 -9.90 6.94
N LEU A 8 5.36 -9.09 6.98
CA LEU A 8 6.33 -9.03 5.90
C LEU A 8 7.25 -10.24 5.84
N GLY A 9 7.29 -11.07 6.87
CA GLY A 9 8.07 -12.30 6.85
C GLY A 9 7.58 -13.30 5.81
N ILE A 10 6.30 -13.22 5.42
CA ILE A 10 5.71 -14.09 4.42
C ILE A 10 5.95 -13.54 3.02
N LEU A 11 6.05 -12.22 2.91
CA LEU A 11 6.22 -11.51 1.66
C LEU A 11 7.68 -11.15 1.50
N LYS A 12 8.29 -11.60 0.42
CA LYS A 12 9.71 -11.31 0.18
C LYS A 12 9.88 -9.93 -0.43
N GLY A 13 10.88 -9.22 0.07
CA GLY A 13 11.19 -7.89 -0.41
C GLY A 13 12.12 -7.18 0.54
N LYS A 14 12.37 -5.91 0.23
CA LYS A 14 13.24 -5.05 1.03
C LYS A 14 12.45 -3.85 1.50
N VAL A 15 12.80 -3.36 2.70
CA VAL A 15 12.25 -2.11 3.20
C VAL A 15 13.30 -1.03 2.97
N LYS A 16 12.93 0.00 2.22
CA LYS A 16 13.83 1.08 1.82
C LYS A 16 13.33 2.41 2.35
N ARG A 17 14.27 3.31 2.63
CA ARG A 17 13.92 4.68 2.98
C ARG A 17 13.91 5.53 1.72
N PHE A 18 13.00 6.51 1.66
CA PHE A 18 12.99 7.47 0.54
C PHE A 18 14.36 8.17 0.47
N PRO A 19 14.90 8.35 -0.76
CA PRO A 19 16.17 9.05 -0.92
C PRO A 19 16.07 10.49 -0.42
N SER A 20 17.07 10.94 0.34
CA SER A 20 17.07 12.28 0.91
C SER A 20 17.32 13.38 -0.13
N ASP A 21 17.82 12.99 -1.31
CA ASP A 21 18.19 13.94 -2.36
C ASP A 21 17.12 14.15 -3.42
N MET A 22 15.87 13.71 -3.16
CA MET A 22 14.77 13.91 -4.11
C MET A 22 14.27 15.35 -4.17
N GLY A 23 14.62 16.18 -3.21
CA GLY A 23 14.08 17.51 -3.10
C GLY A 23 12.66 17.56 -2.56
N LEU A 24 12.17 16.45 -2.02
CA LEU A 24 10.83 16.34 -1.46
C LEU A 24 10.91 16.10 0.05
N LYS A 25 9.83 16.48 0.73
CA LYS A 25 9.75 16.31 2.18
C LYS A 25 9.65 14.83 2.55
N ILE A 26 10.41 14.43 3.56
CA ILE A 26 10.33 13.10 4.16
C ILE A 26 10.02 13.28 5.64
N PRO A 27 8.97 12.63 6.17
CA PRO A 27 8.14 11.59 5.56
C PRO A 27 7.21 12.12 4.47
N HIS A 28 6.76 11.23 3.61
CA HIS A 28 5.71 11.48 2.63
C HIS A 28 4.40 11.59 3.42
N ILE A 29 3.84 12.77 3.49
CA ILE A 29 2.62 13.04 4.24
C ILE A 29 1.60 13.70 3.32
N GLY A 30 0.40 13.17 3.27
CA GLY A 30 -0.69 13.78 2.53
C GLY A 30 -1.35 12.83 1.56
N TRP A 31 -2.20 13.41 0.71
CA TRP A 31 -2.95 12.66 -0.28
C TRP A 31 -2.12 12.43 -1.52
N ASN A 32 -2.17 11.22 -2.03
CA ASN A 32 -1.53 10.87 -3.28
C ASN A 32 -2.33 9.74 -3.93
N PHE A 33 -2.14 9.54 -5.23
CA PHE A 33 -2.94 8.56 -5.94
C PHE A 33 -2.38 7.16 -5.80
N ALA A 34 -3.27 6.18 -5.93
CA ALA A 34 -2.92 4.77 -5.98
C ALA A 34 -3.18 4.25 -7.40
N ASP A 35 -2.12 3.84 -8.06
CA ASP A 35 -2.16 3.34 -9.44
C ASP A 35 -2.34 1.83 -9.38
N ILE A 36 -3.52 1.34 -9.74
CA ILE A 36 -3.85 -0.08 -9.60
C ILE A 36 -3.16 -0.87 -10.72
N LYS A 37 -2.33 -1.83 -10.32
CA LYS A 37 -1.49 -2.58 -11.26
C LYS A 37 -2.01 -3.98 -11.58
N LYS A 38 -2.96 -4.48 -10.80
CA LYS A 38 -3.57 -5.78 -11.07
C LYS A 38 -4.96 -5.83 -10.45
N PRO A 39 -5.85 -6.70 -10.96
CA PRO A 39 -7.12 -6.95 -10.29
C PRO A 39 -6.87 -7.44 -8.86
N CYS A 40 -7.61 -6.87 -7.92
CA CYS A 40 -7.40 -7.19 -6.52
C CYS A 40 -8.72 -7.02 -5.77
N PRO A 41 -9.13 -8.02 -4.96
CA PRO A 41 -10.43 -7.96 -4.28
C PRO A 41 -10.61 -6.75 -3.38
N ILE A 42 -9.55 -6.26 -2.73
CA ILE A 42 -9.70 -5.10 -1.84
C ILE A 42 -9.92 -3.80 -2.61
N TYR A 43 -9.65 -3.79 -3.91
CA TYR A 43 -9.86 -2.60 -4.76
C TYR A 43 -11.10 -2.73 -5.64
N ASP A 44 -11.93 -3.72 -5.38
CA ASP A 44 -13.17 -3.89 -6.14
C ASP A 44 -14.06 -2.66 -6.01
N GLY A 45 -14.47 -2.10 -7.14
CA GLY A 45 -15.27 -0.87 -7.15
C GLY A 45 -14.49 0.41 -6.92
N ILE A 46 -13.18 0.35 -6.86
CA ILE A 46 -12.32 1.52 -6.65
C ILE A 46 -11.71 1.94 -7.97
N ALA A 47 -11.85 3.21 -8.31
CA ALA A 47 -11.31 3.74 -9.55
C ALA A 47 -9.78 3.79 -9.49
N ASP A 48 -9.14 3.42 -10.60
CA ASP A 48 -7.69 3.55 -10.74
C ASP A 48 -7.31 5.02 -10.58
N GLY A 49 -6.20 5.26 -9.84
CA GLY A 49 -5.76 6.63 -9.59
C GLY A 49 -6.49 7.32 -8.45
N SER A 50 -7.29 6.59 -7.67
CA SER A 50 -7.97 7.16 -6.50
C SER A 50 -6.97 7.66 -5.49
N PHE A 51 -7.32 8.75 -4.79
CA PHE A 51 -6.43 9.35 -3.79
C PHE A 51 -6.59 8.70 -2.44
N VAL A 52 -5.48 8.43 -1.81
CA VAL A 52 -5.39 7.83 -0.47
C VAL A 52 -4.37 8.60 0.36
N TYR A 53 -4.42 8.46 1.67
CA TYR A 53 -3.61 9.26 2.58
C TYR A 53 -2.37 8.50 3.06
N PHE A 54 -1.21 9.16 2.96
CA PHE A 54 0.09 8.59 3.31
C PHE A 54 0.73 9.33 4.48
N VAL A 55 1.40 8.57 5.36
CA VAL A 55 2.33 9.10 6.35
C VAL A 55 3.43 8.07 6.52
N HIS A 56 4.54 8.21 5.81
CA HIS A 56 5.61 7.22 5.91
C HIS A 56 6.95 7.74 5.39
N SER A 57 8.03 7.18 5.92
CA SER A 57 9.39 7.48 5.48
C SER A 57 10.03 6.29 4.76
N TYR A 58 9.47 5.11 4.92
CA TYR A 58 9.98 3.87 4.35
C TYR A 58 8.92 3.25 3.46
N TYR A 59 9.35 2.44 2.51
CA TYR A 59 8.43 1.72 1.63
C TYR A 59 8.96 0.32 1.36
N LEU A 60 8.04 -0.59 1.04
CA LEU A 60 8.39 -1.95 0.67
C LEU A 60 8.74 -1.98 -0.82
N ASP A 61 9.84 -2.66 -1.13
CA ASP A 61 10.20 -2.97 -2.51
C ASP A 61 10.04 -4.49 -2.64
N ALA A 62 8.89 -4.91 -3.15
CA ALA A 62 8.54 -6.32 -3.21
C ALA A 62 9.42 -7.06 -4.20
N GLU A 63 9.96 -8.20 -3.78
CA GLU A 63 10.82 -9.02 -4.64
C GLU A 63 10.02 -9.61 -5.80
N ASN A 64 8.84 -10.15 -5.51
CA ASN A 64 7.96 -10.70 -6.53
C ASN A 64 7.04 -9.58 -7.03
N ARG A 65 7.30 -9.10 -8.24
CA ARG A 65 6.54 -7.97 -8.78
C ARG A 65 5.07 -8.29 -9.00
N SER A 66 4.69 -9.56 -9.12
CA SER A 66 3.28 -9.93 -9.24
C SER A 66 2.50 -9.72 -7.94
N ASP A 67 3.18 -9.54 -6.82
CA ASP A 67 2.52 -9.24 -5.55
C ASP A 67 2.09 -7.78 -5.44
N VAL A 68 2.63 -6.90 -6.27
CA VAL A 68 2.34 -5.46 -6.19
C VAL A 68 0.95 -5.19 -6.71
N ALA A 69 0.10 -4.62 -5.87
CA ALA A 69 -1.29 -4.29 -6.23
C ALA A 69 -1.42 -2.84 -6.68
N THR A 70 -0.75 -1.90 -6.00
CA THR A 70 -0.76 -0.49 -6.42
C THR A 70 0.65 0.09 -6.34
N LYS A 71 0.88 1.13 -7.16
CA LYS A 71 2.10 1.92 -7.12
C LYS A 71 1.73 3.38 -6.96
N THR A 72 2.64 4.14 -6.41
CA THR A 72 2.44 5.57 -6.17
C THR A 72 3.75 6.29 -6.49
N GLU A 73 3.63 7.54 -6.97
CA GLU A 73 4.78 8.38 -7.30
C GLU A 73 5.03 9.39 -6.20
N TYR A 74 6.25 9.43 -5.70
CA TYR A 74 6.69 10.47 -4.78
C TYR A 74 8.19 10.67 -4.95
N GLY A 75 8.59 11.35 -6.02
CA GLY A 75 9.98 11.46 -6.43
C GLY A 75 10.50 10.21 -7.08
N ILE A 76 10.06 9.07 -6.59
CA ILE A 76 10.27 7.75 -7.18
C ILE A 76 8.93 7.04 -7.24
N SER A 77 8.86 6.00 -8.06
CA SER A 77 7.68 5.12 -8.07
C SER A 77 7.92 4.03 -7.04
N PHE A 78 6.99 3.89 -6.09
CA PHE A 78 7.14 2.88 -5.04
C PHE A 78 5.90 2.00 -4.94
N ASP A 79 6.07 0.81 -4.36
CA ASP A 79 4.99 -0.14 -4.16
C ASP A 79 4.14 0.35 -2.99
N SER A 80 2.94 0.82 -3.27
CA SER A 80 2.09 1.39 -2.22
C SER A 80 1.14 0.36 -1.60
N SER A 81 0.97 -0.79 -2.22
CA SER A 81 0.30 -1.92 -1.60
C SER A 81 0.67 -3.21 -2.31
N VAL A 82 0.54 -4.32 -1.59
CA VAL A 82 0.80 -5.66 -2.10
C VAL A 82 -0.38 -6.55 -1.76
N ALA A 83 -0.56 -7.58 -2.57
CA ALA A 83 -1.64 -8.54 -2.36
C ALA A 83 -1.18 -9.92 -2.80
N VAL A 84 -1.37 -10.89 -1.91
CA VAL A 84 -1.16 -12.30 -2.18
C VAL A 84 -2.46 -12.99 -1.83
N PRO A 85 -3.45 -12.99 -2.75
CA PRO A 85 -4.80 -13.50 -2.43
C PRO A 85 -4.82 -14.96 -2.01
N GLU A 86 -3.89 -15.76 -2.49
CA GLU A 86 -3.83 -17.19 -2.19
C GLU A 86 -3.70 -17.46 -0.71
N ILE A 87 -3.08 -16.55 0.03
CA ILE A 87 -2.92 -16.67 1.48
C ILE A 87 -3.67 -15.54 2.20
N ASN A 88 -4.55 -14.86 1.50
CA ASN A 88 -5.38 -13.79 2.05
C ASN A 88 -4.54 -12.69 2.72
N LEU A 89 -3.41 -12.36 2.11
CA LEU A 89 -2.48 -11.34 2.62
C LEU A 89 -2.63 -10.06 1.81
N TYR A 90 -2.92 -8.97 2.51
CA TYR A 90 -3.04 -7.65 1.90
C TYR A 90 -2.36 -6.64 2.81
N ALA A 91 -1.50 -5.83 2.26
CA ALA A 91 -0.79 -4.80 3.03
C ALA A 91 -0.75 -3.50 2.25
N THR A 92 -1.03 -2.40 2.93
CA THR A 92 -1.01 -1.07 2.31
C THR A 92 -0.01 -0.18 3.01
N GLN A 93 0.64 0.69 2.25
CA GLN A 93 1.51 1.72 2.79
C GLN A 93 0.69 2.93 3.23
N PHE A 94 -0.42 3.19 2.55
CA PHE A 94 -1.34 4.26 2.93
C PHE A 94 -2.25 3.80 4.06
N HIS A 95 -2.95 4.77 4.66
CA HIS A 95 -3.89 4.52 5.75
C HIS A 95 -5.32 4.54 5.23
N PRO A 96 -5.96 3.39 4.99
CA PRO A 96 -7.35 3.38 4.52
C PRO A 96 -8.30 4.09 5.47
N GLU A 97 -8.06 3.96 6.78
CA GLU A 97 -8.91 4.60 7.79
C GLU A 97 -8.88 6.12 7.70
N LYS A 98 -7.86 6.70 7.05
CA LYS A 98 -7.72 8.14 6.86
C LYS A 98 -7.96 8.57 5.41
N SER A 99 -8.40 7.66 4.56
CA SER A 99 -8.50 7.89 3.13
C SER A 99 -9.95 8.14 2.65
N GLY A 100 -10.81 8.60 3.54
CA GLY A 100 -12.17 8.99 3.19
C GLY A 100 -12.99 7.84 2.64
N ARG A 101 -13.83 8.13 1.64
CA ARG A 101 -14.72 7.12 1.05
C ARG A 101 -13.95 5.98 0.39
N VAL A 102 -12.87 6.30 -0.29
CA VAL A 102 -12.04 5.28 -0.93
C VAL A 102 -11.51 4.31 0.11
N GLY A 103 -10.99 4.85 1.20
CA GLY A 103 -10.48 4.03 2.30
C GLY A 103 -11.55 3.17 2.94
N LEU A 104 -12.74 3.74 3.16
CA LEU A 104 -13.85 2.98 3.73
C LEU A 104 -14.23 1.81 2.82
N LYS A 105 -14.27 2.04 1.51
CA LYS A 105 -14.59 0.98 0.55
C LYS A 105 -13.54 -0.12 0.57
N ILE A 106 -12.27 0.26 0.67
CA ILE A 106 -11.18 -0.72 0.77
C ILE A 106 -11.36 -1.58 2.02
N LEU A 107 -11.66 -0.96 3.16
CA LEU A 107 -11.86 -1.68 4.40
C LEU A 107 -13.09 -2.60 4.33
N GLU A 108 -14.16 -2.16 3.70
CA GLU A 108 -15.34 -3.00 3.49
C GLU A 108 -15.01 -4.23 2.65
N ASN A 109 -14.28 -4.01 1.57
CA ASN A 109 -13.86 -5.12 0.71
C ASN A 109 -13.00 -6.11 1.47
N PHE A 110 -12.08 -5.61 2.28
CA PHE A 110 -11.20 -6.44 3.09
C PHE A 110 -11.99 -7.26 4.10
N ALA A 111 -12.97 -6.63 4.75
CA ALA A 111 -13.81 -7.33 5.73
C ALA A 111 -14.59 -8.48 5.09
N LYS A 112 -15.04 -8.30 3.84
CA LYS A 112 -15.78 -9.35 3.13
C LYS A 112 -14.90 -10.57 2.83
N LEU A 113 -13.59 -10.40 2.81
CA LEU A 113 -12.68 -11.49 2.57
C LEU A 113 -12.38 -12.28 3.84
N GLY A 114 -12.84 -11.79 5.00
CA GLY A 114 -12.57 -12.45 6.28
C GLY A 114 -11.12 -12.37 6.69
N GLY A 115 -10.37 -11.42 6.15
CA GLY A 115 -8.96 -11.31 6.44
C GLY A 115 -8.67 -10.53 7.71
N ASP A 116 -7.49 -10.77 8.27
CA ASP A 116 -6.99 -9.97 9.38
C ASP A 116 -6.42 -8.66 8.88
N THR A 117 -6.36 -7.70 9.77
CA THR A 117 -5.88 -6.37 9.44
C THR A 117 -4.36 -6.37 9.32
N LEU A 118 -3.86 -6.23 8.10
CA LEU A 118 -2.45 -5.98 7.82
C LEU A 118 -2.26 -4.62 7.18
N VAL A 119 -3.18 -3.74 7.45
CA VAL A 119 -3.21 -2.39 6.88
C VAL A 119 -2.28 -1.48 7.64
N ARG A 120 -1.46 -0.68 6.92
CA ARG A 120 -0.58 0.32 7.52
C ARG A 120 -0.41 1.53 6.63
#